data_68c70b64ef6990bbee0ffa2e2621e992
#
_entry.id   68c70b64ef6990bbee0ffa2e2621e992
#
_cell.length_a   1.000
_cell.length_b   1.000
_cell.length_c   1.000
_cell.angle_alpha   90.00
_cell.angle_beta   90.00
_cell.angle_gamma   90.00
#
_symmetry.space_group_name_H-M   'P 1'
#
loop_
_entity.id
_entity.type
_entity.pdbx_description
1 polymer ?
#
loop_
_entity_poly.entity_id
_entity_poly.type
_entity_poly.pdbx_seq_one_letter_code
_entity_poly.pdbx_strand_id
1 'polypeptide(L)'
;MRTSTRSAGTTAAPVPACQSARAPLEAELFTSPEVHAAEMERVFKGPTWHIVGHVAEFPQEGSYKTHRIGDVPIIVSRSDDGFHVMVNACAHRGAQVVRGSRGVAKAKAAFTCIYHQWIYDAKGCVLGVGRRQGYADDFPLQKYGLQKASVEIVGGLIFASLGTAPPPIREYLGKRICDTIERIYGAPDLKYVGVQRAIFPCNWKLYVENIYDSYHAVTLHKGFRLMSIRKAAPQLEDVSIVRYGHYLTEYEADVPGKVDLDNPEIFEARSRHDGLSSHVICNIFPAAQFSEQLDVVAYRADVPIGPDATEIQFHVLVRDSDTDELRAHRMWQASNFLGPQGLINLEDAAALARVQVSMQGRAGGMDSSGALRFPERRVDEKAIDSFYGAYRRMMQDEPMQESTQ
;
A
#
# COMPACT_ATOMS: atom_id res chain seq x y z
N MET A 1 -76.54 7.65 -3.10
CA MET A 1 -75.79 6.41 -2.85
C MET A 1 -74.55 6.42 -3.71
N ARG A 2 -73.38 6.67 -3.15
CA ARG A 2 -72.08 6.58 -3.84
C ARG A 2 -71.30 5.49 -3.15
N THR A 3 -71.10 4.38 -3.87
CA THR A 3 -70.31 3.25 -3.44
C THR A 3 -68.82 3.55 -3.69
N SER A 4 -68.07 3.61 -2.61
CA SER A 4 -66.59 3.73 -2.59
C SER A 4 -66.00 2.35 -2.79
N THR A 5 -65.31 2.13 -3.87
CA THR A 5 -64.47 0.94 -4.09
C THR A 5 -63.06 1.21 -3.52
N ARG A 6 -62.72 0.53 -2.43
CA ARG A 6 -61.32 0.46 -1.91
C ARG A 6 -60.47 -0.35 -2.89
N SER A 7 -59.38 0.28 -3.35
CA SER A 7 -58.31 -0.44 -4.06
C SER A 7 -57.54 -1.30 -3.10
N ALA A 8 -57.44 -2.60 -3.37
CA ALA A 8 -56.60 -3.52 -2.64
C ALA A 8 -55.12 -3.23 -3.01
N GLY A 9 -54.36 -2.77 -2.00
CA GLY A 9 -52.91 -2.67 -2.12
C GLY A 9 -52.30 -4.06 -2.22
N THR A 10 -51.63 -4.36 -3.33
CA THR A 10 -50.79 -5.52 -3.51
C THR A 10 -49.55 -5.36 -2.60
N THR A 11 -49.53 -6.05 -1.48
CA THR A 11 -48.29 -6.24 -0.70
C THR A 11 -47.38 -7.15 -1.49
N ALA A 12 -46.23 -6.61 -1.95
CA ALA A 12 -45.18 -7.41 -2.55
C ALA A 12 -44.75 -8.51 -1.54
N ALA A 13 -44.67 -9.74 -2.00
CA ALA A 13 -44.19 -10.83 -1.18
C ALA A 13 -42.74 -10.56 -0.71
N PRO A 14 -42.37 -10.87 0.53
CA PRO A 14 -41.02 -10.65 1.01
C PRO A 14 -40.05 -11.50 0.17
N VAL A 15 -39.02 -10.88 -0.36
CA VAL A 15 -37.91 -11.57 -1.03
C VAL A 15 -37.25 -12.47 0.01
N PRO A 16 -37.11 -13.79 -0.23
CA PRO A 16 -36.45 -14.66 0.74
C PRO A 16 -35.02 -14.17 1.02
N ALA A 17 -34.68 -14.03 2.29
CA ALA A 17 -33.32 -13.74 2.71
C ALA A 17 -32.39 -14.83 2.20
N CYS A 18 -31.43 -14.49 1.36
CA CYS A 18 -30.40 -15.41 0.92
C CYS A 18 -29.54 -15.77 2.15
N GLN A 19 -29.70 -16.98 2.66
CA GLN A 19 -28.86 -17.49 3.74
C GLN A 19 -27.49 -17.82 3.16
N SER A 20 -26.50 -16.92 3.36
CA SER A 20 -25.12 -17.18 2.99
C SER A 20 -24.43 -18.05 4.03
N ALA A 21 -23.67 -19.04 3.58
CA ALA A 21 -22.96 -19.99 4.41
C ALA A 21 -21.73 -19.40 5.16
N ARG A 22 -21.42 -18.11 4.99
CA ARG A 22 -20.32 -17.41 5.69
C ARG A 22 -20.84 -16.18 6.41
N ALA A 23 -20.28 -15.92 7.60
CA ALA A 23 -20.53 -14.67 8.30
C ALA A 23 -20.07 -13.48 7.45
N PRO A 24 -20.96 -12.51 7.17
CA PRO A 24 -20.61 -11.30 6.46
C PRO A 24 -19.54 -10.52 7.24
N LEU A 25 -18.75 -9.70 6.52
CA LEU A 25 -17.93 -8.69 7.19
C LEU A 25 -18.85 -7.58 7.69
N GLU A 26 -18.74 -7.27 8.97
CA GLU A 26 -19.54 -6.22 9.58
C GLU A 26 -19.16 -4.86 8.97
N ALA A 27 -20.14 -4.01 8.69
CA ALA A 27 -19.92 -2.68 8.11
C ALA A 27 -19.03 -1.80 9.00
N GLU A 28 -19.10 -1.99 10.31
CA GLU A 28 -18.27 -1.34 11.32
C GLU A 28 -16.77 -1.55 11.07
N LEU A 29 -16.38 -2.67 10.48
CA LEU A 29 -14.99 -2.93 10.10
C LEU A 29 -14.42 -1.86 9.16
N PHE A 30 -15.27 -1.26 8.35
CA PHE A 30 -14.88 -0.26 7.33
C PHE A 30 -15.25 1.18 7.70
N THR A 31 -15.95 1.39 8.81
CA THR A 31 -16.53 2.69 9.11
C THR A 31 -16.27 3.19 10.53
N SER A 32 -15.95 2.28 11.50
CA SER A 32 -15.73 2.66 12.88
C SER A 32 -14.37 3.35 13.10
N PRO A 33 -14.36 4.55 13.70
CA PRO A 33 -13.11 5.18 14.15
C PRO A 33 -12.35 4.36 15.20
N GLU A 34 -13.05 3.60 16.04
CA GLU A 34 -12.47 2.76 17.09
C GLU A 34 -11.73 1.57 16.47
N VAL A 35 -12.33 0.93 15.46
CA VAL A 35 -11.66 -0.14 14.69
C VAL A 35 -10.43 0.43 13.99
N HIS A 36 -10.56 1.58 13.33
CA HIS A 36 -9.43 2.24 12.68
C HIS A 36 -8.29 2.55 13.67
N ALA A 37 -8.60 3.08 14.86
CA ALA A 37 -7.59 3.33 15.89
C ALA A 37 -6.90 2.04 16.35
N ALA A 38 -7.65 0.96 16.56
CA ALA A 38 -7.09 -0.35 16.90
C ALA A 38 -6.19 -0.91 15.79
N GLU A 39 -6.53 -0.70 14.51
CA GLU A 39 -5.69 -1.06 13.36
C GLU A 39 -4.37 -0.31 13.35
N MET A 40 -4.39 1.00 13.65
CA MET A 40 -3.15 1.78 13.74
C MET A 40 -2.21 1.20 14.81
N GLU A 41 -2.74 0.78 15.96
CA GLU A 41 -1.92 0.21 17.04
C GLU A 41 -1.45 -1.22 16.74
N ARG A 42 -2.37 -2.09 16.32
CA ARG A 42 -2.10 -3.53 16.23
C ARG A 42 -1.53 -3.97 14.89
N VAL A 43 -1.97 -3.35 13.80
CA VAL A 43 -1.54 -3.69 12.44
C VAL A 43 -0.36 -2.83 12.00
N PHE A 44 -0.51 -1.50 11.99
CA PHE A 44 0.51 -0.61 11.43
C PHE A 44 1.71 -0.37 12.38
N LYS A 45 1.49 -0.32 13.69
CA LYS A 45 2.56 -0.26 14.71
C LYS A 45 2.94 -1.64 15.24
N GLY A 46 2.24 -2.69 14.79
CA GLY A 46 2.53 -4.07 15.12
C GLY A 46 3.80 -4.60 14.45
N PRO A 47 4.08 -5.91 14.58
CA PRO A 47 5.28 -6.54 14.01
C PRO A 47 5.14 -6.81 12.50
N THR A 48 4.64 -5.84 11.76
CA THR A 48 4.48 -5.85 10.30
C THR A 48 5.54 -5.00 9.62
N TRP A 49 5.85 -5.31 8.37
CA TRP A 49 6.80 -4.55 7.57
C TRP A 49 6.09 -3.70 6.52
N HIS A 50 6.57 -2.48 6.34
CA HIS A 50 6.03 -1.50 5.42
C HIS A 50 7.09 -1.05 4.43
N ILE A 51 6.77 -0.96 3.14
CA ILE A 51 7.65 -0.32 2.16
C ILE A 51 7.66 1.18 2.44
N VAL A 52 8.85 1.71 2.75
CA VAL A 52 9.00 3.14 3.06
C VAL A 52 9.86 3.87 2.02
N GLY A 53 10.42 3.15 1.05
CA GLY A 53 11.20 3.74 -0.03
C GLY A 53 11.96 2.73 -0.87
N HIS A 54 12.70 3.27 -1.83
CA HIS A 54 13.70 2.55 -2.60
C HIS A 54 15.04 3.28 -2.51
N VAL A 55 16.15 2.55 -2.52
CA VAL A 55 17.52 3.11 -2.39
C VAL A 55 17.81 4.20 -3.42
N ALA A 56 17.23 4.10 -4.62
CA ALA A 56 17.38 5.10 -5.68
C ALA A 56 16.76 6.47 -5.35
N GLU A 57 15.94 6.57 -4.31
CA GLU A 57 15.41 7.86 -3.83
C GLU A 57 16.45 8.67 -3.04
N PHE A 58 17.55 8.03 -2.64
CA PHE A 58 18.57 8.58 -1.76
C PHE A 58 19.95 8.54 -2.43
N PRO A 59 20.19 9.39 -3.42
CA PRO A 59 21.38 9.29 -4.29
C PRO A 59 22.71 9.52 -3.57
N GLN A 60 22.70 10.20 -2.42
CA GLN A 60 23.91 10.51 -1.67
C GLN A 60 23.69 10.46 -0.17
N GLU A 61 24.78 10.42 0.59
CA GLU A 61 24.76 10.57 2.04
C GLU A 61 24.05 11.87 2.44
N GLY A 62 23.27 11.81 3.52
CA GLY A 62 22.43 12.92 3.97
C GLY A 62 21.09 13.04 3.24
N SER A 63 20.85 12.27 2.17
CA SER A 63 19.52 12.23 1.55
C SER A 63 18.48 11.74 2.56
N TYR A 64 17.32 12.39 2.55
CA TYR A 64 16.19 11.99 3.41
C TYR A 64 14.85 12.20 2.73
N LYS A 65 13.84 11.51 3.22
CA LYS A 65 12.42 11.80 2.94
C LYS A 65 11.57 11.60 4.18
N THR A 66 10.40 12.25 4.20
CA THR A 66 9.35 11.97 5.18
C THR A 66 8.30 11.05 4.57
N HIS A 67 7.75 10.18 5.40
CA HIS A 67 6.68 9.26 5.04
C HIS A 67 5.80 9.00 6.28
N ARG A 68 4.85 8.09 6.19
CA ARG A 68 4.01 7.65 7.31
C ARG A 68 3.90 6.13 7.31
N ILE A 69 3.88 5.55 8.49
CA ILE A 69 3.43 4.17 8.72
C ILE A 69 2.15 4.28 9.55
N GLY A 70 1.01 3.98 8.93
CA GLY A 70 -0.28 4.29 9.52
C GLY A 70 -0.40 5.78 9.88
N ASP A 71 -0.66 6.09 11.13
CA ASP A 71 -0.76 7.45 11.66
C ASP A 71 0.59 8.05 12.11
N VAL A 72 1.68 7.27 12.13
CA VAL A 72 2.99 7.70 12.63
C VAL A 72 3.82 8.35 11.53
N PRO A 73 4.19 9.66 11.66
CA PRO A 73 5.11 10.30 10.74
C PRO A 73 6.53 9.77 10.97
N ILE A 74 7.25 9.44 9.90
CA ILE A 74 8.62 8.94 9.94
C ILE A 74 9.55 9.75 9.05
N ILE A 75 10.85 9.63 9.33
CA ILE A 75 11.95 10.09 8.49
C ILE A 75 12.70 8.85 8.02
N VAL A 76 12.91 8.73 6.72
CA VAL A 76 13.87 7.79 6.12
C VAL A 76 15.08 8.59 5.72
N SER A 77 16.28 8.18 6.12
CA SER A 77 17.53 8.87 5.81
C SER A 77 18.64 7.90 5.43
N ARG A 78 19.57 8.39 4.61
CA ARG A 78 20.81 7.70 4.26
C ARG A 78 21.99 8.35 4.98
N SER A 79 22.78 7.55 5.70
CA SER A 79 24.04 7.96 6.30
C SER A 79 25.22 7.16 5.74
N ASP A 80 26.39 7.35 6.31
CA ASP A 80 27.64 6.64 5.96
C ASP A 80 27.57 5.12 6.18
N ASP A 81 26.77 4.65 7.15
CA ASP A 81 26.62 3.24 7.50
C ASP A 81 25.32 2.59 6.98
N GLY A 82 24.52 3.32 6.19
CA GLY A 82 23.31 2.78 5.54
C GLY A 82 22.06 3.61 5.75
N PHE A 83 20.91 2.92 5.81
CA PHE A 83 19.59 3.55 5.92
C PHE A 83 19.04 3.47 7.34
N HIS A 84 18.41 4.55 7.74
CA HIS A 84 17.76 4.67 9.05
C HIS A 84 16.34 5.12 8.87
N VAL A 85 15.43 4.57 9.67
CA VAL A 85 14.06 5.03 9.79
C VAL A 85 13.78 5.38 11.24
N MET A 86 13.22 6.55 11.46
CA MET A 86 12.91 7.06 12.79
C MET A 86 11.61 7.82 12.80
N VAL A 87 10.96 7.84 13.95
CA VAL A 87 9.74 8.62 14.16
C VAL A 87 10.07 10.10 14.01
N ASN A 88 9.32 10.82 13.21
CA ASN A 88 9.49 12.26 13.00
C ASN A 88 8.84 13.07 14.15
N ALA A 89 9.33 12.84 15.37
CA ALA A 89 8.84 13.49 16.57
C ALA A 89 10.01 13.78 17.52
N CYS A 90 10.24 15.05 17.80
CA CYS A 90 11.31 15.50 18.70
C CYS A 90 11.16 14.89 20.10
N ALA A 91 12.23 14.32 20.63
CA ALA A 91 12.24 13.70 21.96
C ALA A 91 11.87 14.67 23.11
N HIS A 92 11.95 15.98 22.87
CA HIS A 92 11.62 16.99 23.89
C HIS A 92 10.10 17.14 24.09
N ARG A 93 9.35 17.48 23.03
CA ARG A 93 7.90 17.74 23.10
C ARG A 93 7.13 17.26 21.84
N GLY A 94 7.65 16.27 21.13
CA GLY A 94 6.95 15.63 20.03
C GLY A 94 6.77 16.45 18.74
N ALA A 95 7.32 17.66 18.65
CA ALA A 95 7.21 18.45 17.42
C ALA A 95 7.90 17.73 16.25
N GLN A 96 7.27 17.76 15.06
CA GLN A 96 7.92 17.23 13.87
C GLN A 96 9.25 17.94 13.60
N VAL A 97 10.31 17.16 13.47
CA VAL A 97 11.67 17.66 13.28
C VAL A 97 11.90 18.05 11.82
N VAL A 98 11.40 17.23 10.89
CA VAL A 98 11.48 17.44 9.45
C VAL A 98 10.09 17.73 8.89
N ARG A 99 9.94 18.84 8.16
CA ARG A 99 8.67 19.29 7.54
C ARG A 99 8.65 19.09 6.04
N GLY A 100 9.80 19.12 5.39
CA GLY A 100 9.91 18.91 3.94
C GLY A 100 9.71 17.45 3.56
N SER A 101 9.12 17.20 2.40
CA SER A 101 8.86 15.84 1.92
C SER A 101 10.15 15.08 1.62
N ARG A 102 11.20 15.75 1.18
CA ARG A 102 12.54 15.19 0.88
C ARG A 102 13.61 16.29 0.83
N GLY A 103 14.85 15.90 0.91
CA GLY A 103 15.99 16.80 0.81
C GLY A 103 17.32 16.09 1.05
N VAL A 104 18.37 16.90 1.16
CA VAL A 104 19.71 16.47 1.53
C VAL A 104 20.17 17.31 2.72
N ALA A 105 20.52 16.65 3.80
CA ALA A 105 21.11 17.28 4.98
C ALA A 105 22.53 17.80 4.66
N LYS A 106 22.80 19.05 4.99
CA LYS A 106 24.03 19.74 4.57
C LYS A 106 25.26 19.48 5.47
N ALA A 107 25.11 18.81 6.60
CA ALA A 107 26.19 18.60 7.57
C ALA A 107 25.86 17.46 8.53
N LYS A 108 26.78 17.15 9.46
CA LYS A 108 26.53 16.19 10.57
C LYS A 108 25.25 16.49 11.33
N ALA A 109 24.89 17.78 11.51
CA ALA A 109 23.61 18.21 12.06
C ALA A 109 22.54 18.14 10.97
N ALA A 110 21.94 16.94 10.76
CA ALA A 110 21.00 16.69 9.68
C ALA A 110 19.65 17.37 9.94
N PHE A 111 19.14 17.30 11.16
CA PHE A 111 17.80 17.74 11.50
C PHE A 111 17.78 18.64 12.73
N THR A 112 17.13 19.78 12.66
CA THR A 112 16.98 20.70 13.79
C THR A 112 15.51 20.96 14.07
N CYS A 113 15.07 20.63 15.29
CA CYS A 113 13.72 20.92 15.73
C CYS A 113 13.48 22.42 15.82
N ILE A 114 12.43 22.89 15.18
CA ILE A 114 12.10 24.33 15.11
C ILE A 114 11.66 24.92 16.44
N TYR A 115 11.19 24.05 17.38
CA TYR A 115 10.60 24.53 18.64
C TYR A 115 11.67 24.98 19.66
N HIS A 116 12.63 24.09 19.98
CA HIS A 116 13.66 24.38 20.98
C HIS A 116 15.08 24.06 20.50
N GLN A 117 15.29 23.96 19.18
CA GLN A 117 16.59 23.73 18.55
C GLN A 117 17.32 22.47 19.09
N TRP A 118 16.57 21.39 19.31
CA TRP A 118 17.18 20.09 19.47
C TRP A 118 17.72 19.63 18.12
N ILE A 119 18.97 19.20 18.10
CA ILE A 119 19.71 18.89 16.87
C ILE A 119 19.99 17.40 16.82
N TYR A 120 19.70 16.77 15.69
CA TYR A 120 19.89 15.36 15.45
C TYR A 120 20.75 15.14 14.20
N ASP A 121 21.54 14.05 14.22
CA ASP A 121 22.22 13.56 13.02
C ASP A 121 21.27 12.79 12.08
N ALA A 122 21.81 12.30 10.95
CA ALA A 122 21.05 11.51 10.00
C ALA A 122 20.60 10.15 10.55
N LYS A 123 21.18 9.67 11.63
CA LYS A 123 20.83 8.42 12.33
C LYS A 123 19.78 8.65 13.44
N GLY A 124 19.38 9.90 13.66
CA GLY A 124 18.45 10.30 14.72
C GLY A 124 19.09 10.42 16.11
N CYS A 125 20.42 10.35 16.21
CA CYS A 125 21.11 10.58 17.47
C CYS A 125 21.13 12.07 17.80
N VAL A 126 20.89 12.44 19.04
CA VAL A 126 20.92 13.85 19.44
C VAL A 126 22.37 14.34 19.52
N LEU A 127 22.64 15.46 18.88
CA LEU A 127 23.94 16.12 18.87
C LEU A 127 24.03 17.32 19.83
N GLY A 128 22.89 17.96 20.07
CA GLY A 128 22.83 19.15 20.89
C GLY A 128 21.43 19.65 21.16
N VAL A 129 21.30 20.60 22.04
CA VAL A 129 20.05 21.26 22.42
C VAL A 129 20.23 22.76 22.46
N GLY A 130 19.19 23.50 22.13
CA GLY A 130 19.16 24.96 22.31
C GLY A 130 19.31 25.31 23.81
N ARG A 131 20.08 26.38 24.08
CA ARG A 131 20.32 26.85 25.46
C ARG A 131 20.81 25.74 26.38
N ARG A 132 21.89 25.05 26.01
CA ARG A 132 22.52 23.95 26.80
C ARG A 132 22.74 24.33 28.27
N GLN A 133 23.08 25.59 28.55
CA GLN A 133 23.28 26.09 29.93
C GLN A 133 22.01 26.03 30.81
N GLY A 134 20.85 25.77 30.25
CA GLY A 134 19.61 25.56 31.01
C GLY A 134 19.41 24.13 31.51
N TYR A 135 20.33 23.21 31.17
CA TYR A 135 20.31 21.81 31.57
C TYR A 135 21.46 21.55 32.58
N ALA A 136 21.27 20.61 33.50
CA ALA A 136 22.33 20.17 34.38
C ALA A 136 23.56 19.67 33.58
N ASP A 137 24.77 19.82 34.15
CA ASP A 137 26.01 19.44 33.47
C ASP A 137 26.05 17.93 33.13
N ASP A 138 25.48 17.10 33.97
CA ASP A 138 25.36 15.65 33.83
C ASP A 138 24.12 15.18 33.05
N PHE A 139 23.32 16.11 32.46
CA PHE A 139 22.15 15.76 31.71
C PHE A 139 22.47 14.76 30.56
N PRO A 140 21.89 13.55 30.57
CA PRO A 140 22.32 12.44 29.73
C PRO A 140 21.72 12.59 28.32
N LEU A 141 22.14 13.64 27.57
CA LEU A 141 21.62 14.06 26.31
C LEU A 141 21.53 12.89 25.29
N GLN A 142 22.52 12.02 25.26
CA GLN A 142 22.61 10.90 24.31
C GLN A 142 21.49 9.86 24.47
N LYS A 143 20.76 9.87 25.58
CA LYS A 143 19.59 9.00 25.78
C LYS A 143 18.33 9.49 25.08
N TYR A 144 18.34 10.70 24.50
CA TYR A 144 17.18 11.37 23.92
C TYR A 144 17.22 11.49 22.39
N GLY A 145 17.67 10.45 21.70
CA GLY A 145 17.56 10.34 20.24
C GLY A 145 16.11 10.24 19.76
N LEU A 146 15.90 10.36 18.45
CA LEU A 146 14.62 10.03 17.85
C LEU A 146 14.33 8.52 17.99
N GLN A 147 13.08 8.16 18.23
CA GLN A 147 12.67 6.76 18.27
C GLN A 147 12.96 6.09 16.92
N LYS A 148 13.69 4.98 16.94
CA LYS A 148 14.09 4.24 15.74
C LYS A 148 13.10 3.13 15.43
N ALA A 149 12.90 2.88 14.13
CA ALA A 149 12.22 1.71 13.61
C ALA A 149 13.25 0.63 13.22
N SER A 150 12.80 -0.61 13.14
CA SER A 150 13.57 -1.67 12.48
C SER A 150 13.62 -1.40 10.98
N VAL A 151 14.76 -1.67 10.33
CA VAL A 151 14.99 -1.42 8.90
C VAL A 151 15.65 -2.61 8.25
N GLU A 152 15.11 -3.06 7.13
CA GLU A 152 15.68 -4.12 6.29
C GLU A 152 15.56 -3.72 4.81
N ILE A 153 16.44 -4.26 3.97
CA ILE A 153 16.45 -3.96 2.52
C ILE A 153 16.41 -5.26 1.74
N VAL A 154 15.49 -5.34 0.78
CA VAL A 154 15.40 -6.45 -0.17
C VAL A 154 15.34 -5.85 -1.58
N GLY A 155 16.26 -6.24 -2.46
CA GLY A 155 16.30 -5.77 -3.84
C GLY A 155 16.22 -4.24 -4.00
N GLY A 156 16.78 -3.48 -3.04
CA GLY A 156 16.72 -2.03 -3.06
C GLY A 156 15.43 -1.41 -2.46
N LEU A 157 14.34 -2.16 -2.29
CA LEU A 157 13.19 -1.69 -1.51
C LEU A 157 13.56 -1.64 -0.02
N ILE A 158 13.26 -0.50 0.61
CA ILE A 158 13.52 -0.24 2.03
C ILE A 158 12.24 -0.55 2.80
N PHE A 159 12.35 -1.48 3.74
CA PHE A 159 11.27 -1.87 4.64
C PHE A 159 11.52 -1.33 6.03
N ALA A 160 10.46 -0.92 6.71
CA ALA A 160 10.53 -0.52 8.12
C ALA A 160 9.39 -1.13 8.93
N SER A 161 9.67 -1.39 10.21
CA SER A 161 8.68 -1.85 11.18
C SER A 161 8.78 -1.03 12.45
N LEU A 162 7.62 -0.60 12.96
CA LEU A 162 7.50 0.08 14.27
C LEU A 162 7.29 -0.91 15.42
N GLY A 163 6.98 -2.17 15.09
CA GLY A 163 6.71 -3.21 16.07
C GLY A 163 7.96 -3.64 16.84
N THR A 164 7.75 -4.14 18.04
CA THR A 164 8.81 -4.76 18.84
C THR A 164 9.11 -6.14 18.27
N ALA A 165 10.37 -6.40 17.91
CA ALA A 165 10.87 -7.68 17.40
C ALA A 165 10.02 -8.24 16.21
N PRO A 166 9.92 -7.51 15.08
CA PRO A 166 9.28 -8.05 13.91
C PRO A 166 10.03 -9.29 13.40
N PRO A 167 9.36 -10.23 12.70
CA PRO A 167 10.04 -11.37 12.09
C PRO A 167 11.10 -10.87 11.09
N PRO A 168 12.19 -11.61 10.83
CA PRO A 168 13.15 -11.25 9.78
C PRO A 168 12.41 -11.02 8.46
N ILE A 169 12.76 -9.96 7.70
CA ILE A 169 12.02 -9.57 6.49
C ILE A 169 11.92 -10.69 5.47
N ARG A 170 12.98 -11.49 5.30
CA ARG A 170 12.98 -12.60 4.33
C ARG A 170 12.06 -13.76 4.76
N GLU A 171 11.87 -13.94 6.06
CA GLU A 171 10.89 -14.89 6.59
C GLU A 171 9.47 -14.34 6.41
N TYR A 172 9.28 -13.05 6.69
CA TYR A 172 8.00 -12.37 6.52
C TYR A 172 7.50 -12.41 5.08
N LEU A 173 8.35 -12.07 4.11
CA LEU A 173 8.00 -12.04 2.69
C LEU A 173 7.97 -13.45 2.05
N GLY A 174 8.83 -14.36 2.52
CA GLY A 174 9.06 -15.64 1.87
C GLY A 174 9.98 -15.56 0.64
N LYS A 175 10.56 -16.70 0.27
CA LYS A 175 11.59 -16.77 -0.77
C LYS A 175 11.12 -16.23 -2.13
N ARG A 176 9.94 -16.64 -2.58
CA ARG A 176 9.45 -16.26 -3.93
C ARG A 176 9.26 -14.75 -4.07
N ILE A 177 8.70 -14.09 -3.07
CA ILE A 177 8.53 -12.64 -3.09
C ILE A 177 9.90 -11.94 -3.06
N CYS A 178 10.84 -12.40 -2.21
CA CYS A 178 12.20 -11.85 -2.17
C CYS A 178 12.91 -11.97 -3.52
N ASP A 179 12.87 -13.14 -4.14
CA ASP A 179 13.49 -13.38 -5.47
C ASP A 179 12.87 -12.44 -6.52
N THR A 180 11.54 -12.26 -6.50
CA THR A 180 10.83 -11.35 -7.41
C THR A 180 11.23 -9.90 -7.19
N ILE A 181 11.32 -9.45 -5.92
CA ILE A 181 11.79 -8.10 -5.59
C ILE A 181 13.23 -7.90 -6.07
N GLU A 182 14.13 -8.84 -5.81
CA GLU A 182 15.54 -8.76 -6.22
C GLU A 182 15.68 -8.70 -7.74
N ARG A 183 14.86 -9.44 -8.47
CA ARG A 183 14.82 -9.41 -9.94
C ARG A 183 14.37 -8.06 -10.49
N ILE A 184 13.29 -7.50 -9.96
CA ILE A 184 12.68 -6.28 -10.50
C ILE A 184 13.40 -5.03 -9.99
N TYR A 185 13.68 -4.95 -8.69
CA TYR A 185 14.16 -3.74 -8.01
C TYR A 185 15.67 -3.77 -7.68
N GLY A 186 16.34 -4.91 -7.80
CA GLY A 186 17.77 -5.06 -7.48
C GLY A 186 18.71 -4.50 -8.53
N ALA A 187 18.23 -4.02 -9.67
CA ALA A 187 19.06 -3.49 -10.73
C ALA A 187 19.74 -2.18 -10.32
N PRO A 188 21.07 -2.07 -10.46
CA PRO A 188 21.83 -0.92 -9.98
C PRO A 188 21.58 0.36 -10.77
N ASP A 189 21.03 0.26 -11.96
CA ASP A 189 20.73 1.36 -12.87
C ASP A 189 19.30 1.91 -12.70
N LEU A 190 18.54 1.46 -11.70
CA LEU A 190 17.23 2.02 -11.42
C LEU A 190 17.36 3.45 -10.90
N LYS A 191 16.53 4.32 -11.46
CA LYS A 191 16.37 5.74 -11.08
C LYS A 191 14.95 5.98 -10.61
N TYR A 192 14.86 6.68 -9.51
CA TYR A 192 13.58 7.13 -9.00
C TYR A 192 13.12 8.38 -9.74
N VAL A 193 11.92 8.36 -10.30
CA VAL A 193 11.34 9.50 -11.03
C VAL A 193 10.51 10.38 -10.11
N GLY A 194 9.63 9.77 -9.31
CA GLY A 194 8.72 10.54 -8.46
C GLY A 194 7.58 9.70 -7.91
N VAL A 195 6.65 10.40 -7.24
CA VAL A 195 5.44 9.81 -6.66
C VAL A 195 4.21 10.55 -7.15
N GLN A 196 3.20 9.80 -7.57
CA GLN A 196 1.84 10.29 -7.78
C GLN A 196 1.01 9.96 -6.55
N ARG A 197 0.17 10.90 -6.11
CA ARG A 197 -0.68 10.73 -4.93
C ARG A 197 -2.12 11.06 -5.25
N ALA A 198 -3.01 10.24 -4.70
CA ALA A 198 -4.45 10.52 -4.70
C ALA A 198 -5.08 10.04 -3.40
N ILE A 199 -6.14 10.70 -2.97
CA ILE A 199 -6.96 10.26 -1.85
C ILE A 199 -8.16 9.53 -2.43
N PHE A 200 -8.26 8.24 -2.09
CA PHE A 200 -9.43 7.44 -2.41
C PHE A 200 -10.42 7.52 -1.24
N PRO A 201 -11.69 7.85 -1.51
CA PRO A 201 -12.70 7.97 -0.45
C PRO A 201 -13.24 6.60 -0.04
N CYS A 202 -12.35 5.77 0.48
CA CYS A 202 -12.66 4.44 0.98
C CYS A 202 -11.69 4.00 2.08
N ASN A 203 -12.15 3.09 2.91
CA ASN A 203 -11.33 2.42 3.92
C ASN A 203 -10.15 1.69 3.24
N TRP A 204 -8.99 1.68 3.89
CA TRP A 204 -7.77 1.06 3.36
C TRP A 204 -7.95 -0.43 3.05
N LYS A 205 -8.78 -1.15 3.82
CA LYS A 205 -9.06 -2.58 3.58
C LYS A 205 -9.87 -2.79 2.31
N LEU A 206 -10.82 -1.91 1.98
CA LEU A 206 -11.56 -1.98 0.71
C LEU A 206 -10.63 -1.80 -0.48
N TYR A 207 -9.66 -0.89 -0.38
CA TYR A 207 -8.66 -0.71 -1.43
C TYR A 207 -7.75 -1.92 -1.55
N VAL A 208 -7.27 -2.46 -0.43
CA VAL A 208 -6.45 -3.68 -0.43
C VAL A 208 -7.22 -4.87 -0.98
N GLU A 209 -8.47 -5.10 -0.55
CA GLU A 209 -9.33 -6.15 -1.13
C GLU A 209 -9.43 -6.05 -2.64
N ASN A 210 -9.64 -4.83 -3.17
CA ASN A 210 -9.74 -4.61 -4.61
C ASN A 210 -8.49 -5.11 -5.35
N ILE A 211 -7.30 -4.87 -4.79
CA ILE A 211 -6.06 -5.32 -5.42
C ILE A 211 -5.88 -6.86 -5.31
N TYR A 212 -6.42 -7.49 -4.26
CA TYR A 212 -6.41 -8.95 -4.09
C TYR A 212 -7.48 -9.66 -4.92
N ASP A 213 -8.46 -8.93 -5.45
CA ASP A 213 -9.56 -9.44 -6.25
C ASP A 213 -9.23 -9.42 -7.74
N SER A 214 -8.97 -10.59 -8.32
CA SER A 214 -8.78 -10.70 -9.78
C SER A 214 -10.09 -10.71 -10.56
N TYR A 215 -11.23 -10.95 -9.91
CA TYR A 215 -12.54 -11.06 -10.56
C TYR A 215 -13.05 -9.72 -11.11
N HIS A 216 -12.87 -8.61 -10.35
CA HIS A 216 -13.32 -7.29 -10.82
C HIS A 216 -12.56 -6.82 -12.07
N ALA A 217 -11.29 -7.26 -12.24
CA ALA A 217 -10.42 -6.75 -13.29
C ALA A 217 -11.07 -6.84 -14.70
N VAL A 218 -11.66 -7.98 -15.04
CA VAL A 218 -12.31 -8.18 -16.36
C VAL A 218 -13.73 -7.63 -16.42
N THR A 219 -14.36 -7.35 -15.29
CA THR A 219 -15.75 -6.86 -15.24
C THR A 219 -15.85 -5.35 -15.10
N LEU A 220 -15.00 -4.75 -14.29
CA LEU A 220 -14.95 -3.32 -14.01
C LEU A 220 -14.15 -2.56 -15.07
N HIS A 221 -12.91 -3.01 -15.36
CA HIS A 221 -11.98 -2.23 -16.18
C HIS A 221 -12.33 -2.29 -17.67
N LYS A 222 -12.87 -1.20 -18.18
CA LYS A 222 -13.13 -1.03 -19.63
C LYS A 222 -11.82 -1.08 -20.43
N GLY A 223 -10.72 -0.59 -19.86
CA GLY A 223 -9.39 -0.68 -20.46
C GLY A 223 -9.01 -2.10 -20.83
N PHE A 224 -9.22 -3.08 -19.95
CA PHE A 224 -8.95 -4.49 -20.27
C PHE A 224 -9.83 -5.04 -21.38
N ARG A 225 -11.08 -4.62 -21.46
CA ARG A 225 -11.98 -5.00 -22.57
C ARG A 225 -11.55 -4.38 -23.90
N LEU A 226 -11.09 -3.13 -23.87
CA LEU A 226 -10.55 -2.44 -25.07
C LEU A 226 -9.27 -3.13 -25.57
N MET A 227 -8.45 -3.62 -24.67
CA MET A 227 -7.24 -4.39 -25.01
C MET A 227 -7.54 -5.81 -25.49
N SER A 228 -8.80 -6.23 -25.57
CA SER A 228 -9.18 -7.62 -25.86
C SER A 228 -8.54 -8.65 -24.92
N ILE A 229 -8.14 -8.24 -23.72
CA ILE A 229 -7.59 -9.13 -22.69
C ILE A 229 -8.74 -9.98 -22.14
N ARG A 230 -9.09 -11.02 -22.88
CA ARG A 230 -10.12 -11.99 -22.46
C ARG A 230 -9.58 -13.01 -21.45
N LYS A 231 -8.25 -13.08 -21.29
CA LYS A 231 -7.54 -14.03 -20.42
C LYS A 231 -6.78 -13.35 -19.30
N ALA A 232 -7.17 -12.14 -18.91
CA ALA A 232 -6.49 -11.39 -17.84
C ALA A 232 -6.70 -11.98 -16.43
N ALA A 233 -7.44 -13.06 -16.28
CA ALA A 233 -7.52 -13.78 -15.02
C ALA A 233 -6.30 -14.71 -14.91
N PRO A 234 -5.43 -14.53 -13.88
CA PRO A 234 -4.32 -15.44 -13.62
C PRO A 234 -4.85 -16.87 -13.47
N GLN A 235 -4.12 -17.84 -14.02
CA GLN A 235 -4.42 -19.24 -13.75
C GLN A 235 -4.01 -19.58 -12.31
N LEU A 236 -4.50 -20.70 -11.75
CA LEU A 236 -4.16 -21.11 -10.38
C LEU A 236 -2.67 -21.25 -10.14
N GLU A 237 -1.92 -21.66 -11.14
CA GLU A 237 -0.47 -21.83 -11.15
C GLU A 237 0.30 -20.49 -11.11
N ASP A 238 -0.32 -19.41 -11.61
CA ASP A 238 0.28 -18.07 -11.64
C ASP A 238 0.12 -17.33 -10.30
N VAL A 239 -0.69 -17.87 -9.39
CA VAL A 239 -1.04 -17.26 -8.11
C VAL A 239 -0.28 -17.92 -6.98
N SER A 240 0.39 -17.11 -6.18
CA SER A 240 1.00 -17.55 -4.93
C SER A 240 0.39 -16.78 -3.76
N ILE A 241 -0.35 -17.51 -2.94
CA ILE A 241 -0.78 -17.01 -1.64
C ILE A 241 0.32 -17.37 -0.66
N VAL A 242 0.99 -16.36 -0.13
CA VAL A 242 2.16 -16.55 0.73
C VAL A 242 1.76 -16.32 2.19
N ARG A 243 2.50 -16.94 3.08
CA ARG A 243 2.45 -16.73 4.53
C ARG A 243 2.25 -15.24 4.88
N TYR A 244 1.56 -14.94 5.96
CA TYR A 244 1.25 -13.59 6.45
C TYR A 244 0.25 -12.78 5.61
N GLY A 245 -0.47 -13.40 4.69
CA GLY A 245 -1.50 -12.72 3.91
C GLY A 245 -0.98 -11.97 2.71
N HIS A 246 0.26 -12.24 2.27
CA HIS A 246 0.79 -11.69 1.02
C HIS A 246 0.20 -12.42 -0.18
N TYR A 247 0.16 -11.70 -1.30
CA TYR A 247 -0.35 -12.22 -2.57
C TYR A 247 0.59 -11.82 -3.70
N LEU A 248 1.08 -12.80 -4.44
CA LEU A 248 1.89 -12.58 -5.64
C LEU A 248 1.20 -13.24 -6.82
N THR A 249 1.03 -12.49 -7.88
CA THR A 249 0.63 -13.01 -9.19
C THR A 249 1.69 -12.62 -10.23
N GLU A 250 2.05 -13.58 -11.07
CA GLU A 250 3.06 -13.43 -12.12
C GLU A 250 2.60 -14.23 -13.34
N TYR A 251 2.33 -13.57 -14.44
CA TYR A 251 1.84 -14.21 -15.66
C TYR A 251 2.24 -13.45 -16.93
N GLU A 252 2.31 -14.16 -18.05
CA GLU A 252 2.46 -13.54 -19.34
C GLU A 252 1.13 -12.89 -19.78
N ALA A 253 1.18 -11.60 -20.13
CA ALA A 253 0.05 -10.96 -20.74
C ALA A 253 -0.02 -11.30 -22.24
N ASP A 254 -1.20 -11.66 -22.72
CA ASP A 254 -1.46 -11.74 -24.15
C ASP A 254 -1.16 -10.37 -24.81
N VAL A 255 -0.53 -10.39 -25.98
CA VAL A 255 -0.33 -9.18 -26.78
C VAL A 255 -1.73 -8.62 -27.10
N PRO A 256 -2.01 -7.33 -26.84
CA PRO A 256 -3.30 -6.76 -27.17
C PRO A 256 -3.66 -6.97 -28.63
N GLY A 257 -4.89 -7.39 -28.89
CA GLY A 257 -5.46 -7.36 -30.22
C GLY A 257 -5.63 -5.93 -30.73
N LYS A 258 -6.35 -5.75 -31.83
CA LYS A 258 -6.65 -4.40 -32.33
C LYS A 258 -7.40 -3.60 -31.24
N VAL A 259 -6.80 -2.52 -30.78
CA VAL A 259 -7.36 -1.60 -29.77
C VAL A 259 -8.03 -0.45 -30.49
N ASP A 260 -9.30 -0.19 -30.18
CA ASP A 260 -10.08 0.91 -30.76
C ASP A 260 -9.92 2.18 -29.90
N LEU A 261 -8.74 2.77 -29.96
CA LEU A 261 -8.36 4.02 -29.30
C LEU A 261 -7.51 4.87 -30.24
N ASP A 262 -7.55 6.17 -30.09
CA ASP A 262 -6.72 7.12 -30.84
C ASP A 262 -5.22 6.93 -30.59
N ASN A 263 -4.85 6.46 -29.40
CA ASN A 263 -3.47 6.23 -29.00
C ASN A 263 -3.32 4.83 -28.38
N PRO A 264 -3.40 3.75 -29.18
CA PRO A 264 -3.32 2.37 -28.67
C PRO A 264 -1.96 2.00 -28.09
N GLU A 265 -0.91 2.78 -28.40
CA GLU A 265 0.46 2.55 -27.95
C GLU A 265 0.62 2.60 -26.43
N ILE A 266 -0.34 3.16 -25.69
CA ILE A 266 -0.34 3.15 -24.24
C ILE A 266 -0.34 1.73 -23.64
N PHE A 267 -0.79 0.75 -24.42
CA PHE A 267 -0.84 -0.66 -24.03
C PHE A 267 0.35 -1.48 -24.54
N GLU A 268 1.27 -0.85 -25.29
CA GLU A 268 2.44 -1.55 -25.81
C GLU A 268 3.52 -1.74 -24.74
N ALA A 269 3.99 -2.95 -24.54
CA ALA A 269 5.23 -3.22 -23.83
C ALA A 269 6.40 -3.14 -24.81
N ARG A 270 7.21 -2.08 -24.72
CA ARG A 270 8.34 -1.80 -25.64
C ARG A 270 9.65 -2.38 -25.15
N SER A 271 9.84 -2.44 -23.84
CA SER A 271 11.06 -2.97 -23.26
C SER A 271 10.77 -3.64 -21.92
N ARG A 272 10.77 -4.95 -21.95
CA ARG A 272 10.66 -5.78 -20.73
C ARG A 272 12.02 -5.93 -20.10
N HIS A 273 12.09 -5.85 -18.79
CA HIS A 273 13.37 -5.84 -18.09
C HIS A 273 14.13 -7.17 -18.12
N ASP A 274 13.43 -8.29 -18.25
CA ASP A 274 14.03 -9.63 -18.22
C ASP A 274 13.52 -10.60 -19.29
N GLY A 275 12.58 -10.16 -20.11
CA GLY A 275 12.03 -10.96 -21.21
C GLY A 275 11.12 -12.11 -20.79
N LEU A 276 10.81 -12.27 -19.51
CA LEU A 276 10.16 -13.47 -18.99
C LEU A 276 8.69 -13.29 -18.60
N SER A 277 8.28 -12.16 -18.03
CA SER A 277 6.88 -11.93 -17.70
C SER A 277 6.46 -10.50 -17.95
N SER A 278 5.20 -10.33 -18.28
CA SER A 278 4.66 -9.03 -18.64
C SER A 278 3.86 -8.38 -17.51
N HIS A 279 3.45 -9.16 -16.53
CA HIS A 279 2.68 -8.69 -15.39
C HIS A 279 3.12 -9.36 -14.10
N VAL A 280 3.61 -8.55 -13.18
CA VAL A 280 3.87 -8.92 -11.79
C VAL A 280 3.11 -7.96 -10.91
N ILE A 281 2.28 -8.49 -10.03
CA ILE A 281 1.61 -7.73 -8.99
C ILE A 281 1.82 -8.47 -7.67
N CYS A 282 2.40 -7.81 -6.71
CA CYS A 282 2.57 -8.37 -5.37
C CYS A 282 2.01 -7.42 -4.33
N ASN A 283 1.10 -7.93 -3.53
CA ASN A 283 0.57 -7.24 -2.38
C ASN A 283 1.22 -7.75 -1.12
N ILE A 284 1.77 -6.85 -0.34
CA ILE A 284 2.42 -7.13 0.93
C ILE A 284 1.51 -6.61 2.04
N PHE A 285 1.07 -7.51 2.92
CA PHE A 285 0.32 -7.13 4.11
C PHE A 285 1.11 -6.12 4.96
N PRO A 286 0.50 -5.04 5.52
CA PRO A 286 -0.94 -4.77 5.45
C PRO A 286 -1.37 -3.97 4.21
N ALA A 287 -0.60 -3.00 3.72
CA ALA A 287 -1.05 -2.02 2.72
C ALA A 287 0.10 -1.54 1.84
N ALA A 288 0.88 -2.47 1.30
CA ALA A 288 1.92 -2.17 0.33
C ALA A 288 1.78 -3.05 -0.91
N GLN A 289 2.23 -2.53 -2.04
CA GLN A 289 2.24 -3.26 -3.31
C GLN A 289 3.51 -2.94 -4.06
N PHE A 290 4.03 -3.91 -4.78
CA PHE A 290 4.97 -3.64 -5.87
C PHE A 290 4.49 -4.30 -7.16
N SER A 291 4.86 -3.72 -8.28
CA SER A 291 4.44 -4.21 -9.58
C SER A 291 5.45 -3.92 -10.69
N GLU A 292 5.45 -4.81 -11.68
CA GLU A 292 5.98 -4.59 -13.02
C GLU A 292 4.85 -4.90 -14.00
N GLN A 293 4.30 -3.87 -14.62
CA GLN A 293 3.16 -3.99 -15.54
C GLN A 293 3.45 -3.20 -16.81
N LEU A 294 3.33 -3.84 -17.98
CA LEU A 294 3.79 -3.27 -19.24
C LEU A 294 5.27 -2.85 -19.11
N ASP A 295 5.57 -1.58 -19.33
CA ASP A 295 6.92 -1.03 -19.17
C ASP A 295 7.12 -0.30 -17.82
N VAL A 296 6.16 -0.37 -16.89
CA VAL A 296 6.19 0.40 -15.64
C VAL A 296 6.64 -0.46 -14.48
N VAL A 297 7.73 -0.05 -13.84
CA VAL A 297 8.15 -0.55 -12.53
C VAL A 297 7.73 0.45 -11.48
N ALA A 298 6.89 0.00 -10.55
CA ALA A 298 6.34 0.88 -9.52
C ALA A 298 6.10 0.13 -8.20
N TYR A 299 6.19 0.85 -7.08
CA TYR A 299 5.70 0.37 -5.80
C TYR A 299 4.69 1.34 -5.19
N ARG A 300 3.80 0.83 -4.38
CA ARG A 300 2.82 1.60 -3.61
C ARG A 300 3.08 1.44 -2.13
N ALA A 301 2.97 2.54 -1.41
CA ALA A 301 3.03 2.61 0.04
C ALA A 301 1.81 3.39 0.51
N ASP A 302 0.68 2.69 0.66
CA ASP A 302 -0.61 3.31 0.90
C ASP A 302 -0.77 3.67 2.38
N VAL A 303 -1.37 4.83 2.64
CA VAL A 303 -1.49 5.40 3.97
C VAL A 303 -2.95 5.57 4.34
N PRO A 304 -3.47 4.82 5.32
CA PRO A 304 -4.77 5.11 5.90
C PRO A 304 -4.75 6.50 6.55
N ILE A 305 -5.68 7.37 6.14
CA ILE A 305 -5.81 8.73 6.70
C ILE A 305 -7.10 8.92 7.49
N GLY A 306 -7.92 7.90 7.52
CA GLY A 306 -9.17 7.84 8.26
C GLY A 306 -9.87 6.50 8.06
N PRO A 307 -10.99 6.26 8.74
CA PRO A 307 -11.77 5.05 8.56
C PRO A 307 -12.41 4.95 7.16
N ASP A 308 -12.49 6.05 6.43
CA ASP A 308 -13.17 6.18 5.14
C ASP A 308 -12.30 6.85 4.06
N ALA A 309 -11.01 7.00 4.30
CA ALA A 309 -10.09 7.63 3.36
C ALA A 309 -8.70 7.01 3.39
N THR A 310 -8.14 6.77 2.20
CA THR A 310 -6.80 6.19 2.00
C THR A 310 -6.01 7.03 1.01
N GLU A 311 -4.80 7.44 1.36
CA GLU A 311 -3.86 8.07 0.44
C GLU A 311 -3.08 6.99 -0.31
N ILE A 312 -3.25 6.93 -1.62
CA ILE A 312 -2.51 6.04 -2.51
C ILE A 312 -1.25 6.76 -2.98
N GLN A 313 -0.09 6.15 -2.76
CA GLN A 313 1.20 6.68 -3.16
C GLN A 313 1.86 5.73 -4.18
N PHE A 314 1.88 6.15 -5.44
CA PHE A 314 2.42 5.38 -6.56
C PHE A 314 3.80 5.91 -6.94
N HIS A 315 4.84 5.18 -6.57
CA HIS A 315 6.25 5.52 -6.77
C HIS A 315 6.77 4.86 -8.03
N VAL A 316 7.31 5.64 -8.97
CA VAL A 316 7.75 5.18 -10.28
C VAL A 316 9.27 5.15 -10.38
N LEU A 317 9.79 4.06 -10.93
CA LEU A 317 11.20 3.88 -11.27
C LEU A 317 11.35 3.66 -12.78
N VAL A 318 12.49 4.09 -13.31
CA VAL A 318 12.91 3.89 -14.70
C VAL A 318 14.35 3.41 -14.69
N ARG A 319 14.88 2.95 -15.84
CA ARG A 319 16.30 2.65 -15.95
C ARG A 319 17.10 3.85 -16.44
N ASP A 320 18.33 3.99 -15.96
CA ASP A 320 19.26 4.99 -16.44
C ASP A 320 19.63 4.77 -17.93
N SER A 321 19.59 3.50 -18.35
CA SER A 321 19.80 3.07 -19.73
C SER A 321 18.62 3.31 -20.68
N ASP A 322 17.44 3.73 -20.18
CA ASP A 322 16.29 4.02 -21.03
C ASP A 322 16.58 5.19 -21.95
N THR A 323 16.22 5.08 -23.24
CA THR A 323 16.18 6.22 -24.15
C THR A 323 15.12 7.24 -23.68
N ASP A 324 15.24 8.48 -24.13
CA ASP A 324 14.26 9.53 -23.76
C ASP A 324 12.84 9.17 -24.22
N GLU A 325 12.69 8.52 -25.38
CA GLU A 325 11.40 8.03 -25.89
C GLU A 325 10.82 6.93 -25.04
N LEU A 326 11.66 5.94 -24.64
CA LEU A 326 11.20 4.85 -23.76
C LEU A 326 10.83 5.37 -22.38
N ARG A 327 11.61 6.29 -21.83
CA ARG A 327 11.31 6.95 -20.56
C ARG A 327 10.00 7.72 -20.63
N ALA A 328 9.78 8.48 -21.70
CA ALA A 328 8.52 9.20 -21.92
C ALA A 328 7.32 8.23 -22.01
N HIS A 329 7.49 7.10 -22.71
CA HIS A 329 6.47 6.06 -22.82
C HIS A 329 6.12 5.43 -21.46
N ARG A 330 7.15 5.05 -20.66
CA ARG A 330 6.94 4.54 -19.29
C ARG A 330 6.16 5.53 -18.41
N MET A 331 6.53 6.82 -18.47
CA MET A 331 5.87 7.87 -17.70
C MET A 331 4.44 8.11 -18.18
N TRP A 332 4.20 7.99 -19.48
CA TRP A 332 2.85 8.09 -20.04
C TRP A 332 1.95 6.95 -19.57
N GLN A 333 2.42 5.71 -19.62
CA GLN A 333 1.72 4.55 -19.06
C GLN A 333 1.50 4.69 -17.54
N ALA A 334 2.54 5.08 -16.79
CA ALA A 334 2.46 5.28 -15.36
C ALA A 334 1.43 6.34 -14.97
N SER A 335 1.32 7.42 -15.74
CA SER A 335 0.42 8.53 -15.39
C SER A 335 -1.01 8.30 -15.85
N ASN A 336 -1.22 7.79 -17.06
CA ASN A 336 -2.54 7.78 -17.67
C ASN A 336 -3.23 6.41 -17.61
N PHE A 337 -2.48 5.34 -17.29
CA PHE A 337 -3.06 4.01 -17.25
C PHE A 337 -2.98 3.38 -15.86
N LEU A 338 -1.77 3.26 -15.26
CA LEU A 338 -1.52 2.49 -14.05
C LEU A 338 -1.48 3.31 -12.75
N GLY A 339 -1.22 4.61 -12.81
CA GLY A 339 -1.15 5.47 -11.64
C GLY A 339 -2.50 5.74 -11.00
N PRO A 340 -2.54 6.35 -9.82
CA PRO A 340 -3.78 6.53 -9.05
C PRO A 340 -4.82 7.41 -9.74
N GLN A 341 -4.42 8.20 -10.75
CA GLN A 341 -5.30 8.99 -11.61
C GLN A 341 -5.39 8.41 -13.03
N GLY A 342 -4.79 7.27 -13.28
CA GLY A 342 -4.88 6.54 -14.53
C GLY A 342 -6.22 5.82 -14.69
N LEU A 343 -6.49 5.40 -15.94
CA LEU A 343 -7.78 4.82 -16.31
C LEU A 343 -8.21 3.68 -15.38
N ILE A 344 -7.33 2.75 -15.04
CA ILE A 344 -7.62 1.59 -14.18
C ILE A 344 -8.03 2.05 -12.78
N ASN A 345 -7.20 2.83 -12.11
CA ASN A 345 -7.45 3.21 -10.72
C ASN A 345 -8.59 4.23 -10.55
N LEU A 346 -8.94 4.99 -11.59
CA LEU A 346 -10.14 5.85 -11.54
C LEU A 346 -11.43 5.03 -11.51
N GLU A 347 -11.48 3.91 -12.25
CA GLU A 347 -12.62 2.98 -12.20
C GLU A 347 -12.71 2.33 -10.82
N ASP A 348 -11.58 1.91 -10.22
CA ASP A 348 -11.51 1.38 -8.87
C ASP A 348 -11.99 2.41 -7.84
N ALA A 349 -11.44 3.62 -7.88
CA ALA A 349 -11.83 4.69 -6.95
C ALA A 349 -13.35 4.96 -7.00
N ALA A 350 -13.93 4.96 -8.20
CA ALA A 350 -15.37 5.17 -8.37
C ALA A 350 -16.21 4.01 -7.82
N ALA A 351 -15.75 2.77 -7.94
CA ALA A 351 -16.42 1.59 -7.38
C ALA A 351 -16.30 1.58 -5.85
N LEU A 352 -15.09 1.74 -5.33
CA LEU A 352 -14.80 1.68 -3.90
C LEU A 352 -15.48 2.81 -3.11
N ALA A 353 -15.58 4.02 -3.67
CA ALA A 353 -16.35 5.11 -3.08
C ALA A 353 -17.81 4.72 -2.86
N ARG A 354 -18.42 4.00 -3.81
CA ARG A 354 -19.81 3.53 -3.67
C ARG A 354 -19.96 2.43 -2.63
N VAL A 355 -18.98 1.52 -2.55
CA VAL A 355 -18.94 0.50 -1.50
C VAL A 355 -18.84 1.17 -0.13
N GLN A 356 -17.95 2.15 0.05
CA GLN A 356 -17.78 2.88 1.31
C GLN A 356 -19.07 3.57 1.75
N VAL A 357 -19.74 4.29 0.85
CA VAL A 357 -21.03 4.94 1.14
C VAL A 357 -22.08 3.91 1.56
N SER A 358 -22.13 2.77 0.92
CA SER A 358 -23.05 1.68 1.27
C SER A 358 -22.76 1.12 2.67
N MET A 359 -21.49 0.95 3.04
CA MET A 359 -21.09 0.48 4.36
C MET A 359 -21.45 1.50 5.45
N GLN A 360 -21.23 2.79 5.21
CA GLN A 360 -21.62 3.86 6.15
C GLN A 360 -23.14 3.86 6.42
N GLY A 361 -23.96 3.64 5.41
CA GLY A 361 -25.40 3.54 5.56
C GLY A 361 -25.86 2.31 6.37
N ARG A 362 -25.11 1.21 6.31
CA ARG A 362 -25.41 -0.03 7.05
C ARG A 362 -24.99 -0.02 8.51
N ALA A 363 -23.88 0.64 8.84
CA ALA A 363 -23.39 0.79 10.21
C ALA A 363 -24.39 1.47 11.16
N GLY A 364 -25.42 2.15 10.64
CA GLY A 364 -26.50 2.79 11.41
C GLY A 364 -27.65 1.87 11.84
N GLY A 365 -27.51 0.53 11.80
CA GLY A 365 -28.52 -0.41 12.32
C GLY A 365 -29.48 -1.02 11.29
N MET A 366 -29.20 -0.89 10.00
CA MET A 366 -29.78 -1.76 8.98
C MET A 366 -29.03 -3.08 8.96
N ASP A 367 -29.72 -4.18 8.64
CA ASP A 367 -29.15 -5.53 8.60
C ASP A 367 -27.75 -5.51 7.95
N SER A 368 -26.74 -5.74 8.78
CA SER A 368 -25.32 -5.54 8.48
C SER A 368 -24.71 -6.69 7.66
N SER A 369 -25.49 -7.34 6.81
CA SER A 369 -24.95 -8.31 5.87
C SER A 369 -23.95 -7.60 4.95
N GLY A 370 -22.69 -7.54 5.40
CA GLY A 370 -21.58 -6.93 4.73
C GLY A 370 -21.25 -7.56 3.38
N ALA A 371 -20.08 -7.29 2.87
CA ALA A 371 -19.62 -7.85 1.61
C ALA A 371 -19.78 -9.38 1.58
N LEU A 372 -20.58 -9.86 0.65
CA LEU A 372 -20.77 -11.29 0.44
C LEU A 372 -19.49 -11.85 -0.18
N ARG A 373 -18.92 -12.85 0.48
CA ARG A 373 -17.83 -13.65 -0.07
C ARG A 373 -18.41 -14.97 -0.58
N PHE A 374 -18.02 -15.35 -1.76
CA PHE A 374 -18.42 -16.62 -2.36
C PHE A 374 -17.29 -17.65 -2.22
N PRO A 375 -17.33 -18.50 -1.18
CA PRO A 375 -16.29 -19.50 -0.93
C PRO A 375 -16.14 -20.54 -2.04
N GLU A 376 -17.11 -20.62 -2.91
CA GLU A 376 -17.20 -21.60 -4.00
C GLU A 376 -16.42 -21.17 -5.26
N ARG A 377 -16.02 -19.90 -5.37
CA ARG A 377 -15.12 -19.43 -6.43
C ARG A 377 -13.69 -19.83 -6.07
N ARG A 378 -13.12 -20.72 -6.85
CA ARG A 378 -11.88 -21.42 -6.49
C ARG A 378 -10.61 -20.58 -6.58
N VAL A 379 -10.61 -19.46 -7.30
CA VAL A 379 -9.40 -18.68 -7.57
C VAL A 379 -9.52 -17.24 -7.11
N ASP A 380 -10.61 -16.58 -7.45
CA ASP A 380 -10.71 -15.13 -7.51
C ASP A 380 -10.74 -14.42 -6.13
N GLU A 381 -11.10 -15.12 -5.05
CA GLU A 381 -11.24 -14.52 -3.71
C GLU A 381 -10.42 -15.20 -2.60
N LYS A 382 -9.65 -16.25 -2.90
CA LYS A 382 -8.80 -16.93 -1.88
C LYS A 382 -7.74 -16.01 -1.30
N ALA A 383 -7.22 -15.10 -2.09
CA ALA A 383 -6.24 -14.13 -1.66
C ALA A 383 -6.82 -13.18 -0.61
N ILE A 384 -8.07 -12.76 -0.77
CA ILE A 384 -8.81 -11.94 0.20
C ILE A 384 -8.98 -12.69 1.52
N ASP A 385 -9.31 -13.98 1.48
CA ASP A 385 -9.41 -14.82 2.69
C ASP A 385 -8.08 -14.89 3.44
N SER A 386 -6.95 -14.99 2.72
CA SER A 386 -5.61 -14.98 3.32
C SER A 386 -5.30 -13.64 3.99
N PHE A 387 -5.63 -12.52 3.32
CA PHE A 387 -5.49 -11.17 3.89
C PHE A 387 -6.26 -11.03 5.20
N TYR A 388 -7.55 -11.39 5.22
CA TYR A 388 -8.35 -11.29 6.44
C TYR A 388 -7.96 -12.30 7.51
N GLY A 389 -7.39 -13.44 7.13
CA GLY A 389 -6.77 -14.37 8.06
C GLY A 389 -5.62 -13.73 8.82
N ALA A 390 -4.71 -13.05 8.12
CA ALA A 390 -3.62 -12.30 8.72
C ALA A 390 -4.13 -11.11 9.56
N TYR A 391 -5.07 -10.35 9.01
CA TYR A 391 -5.71 -9.20 9.70
C TYR A 391 -6.33 -9.61 11.04
N ARG A 392 -7.14 -10.68 11.08
CA ARG A 392 -7.79 -11.14 12.33
C ARG A 392 -6.77 -11.54 13.39
N ARG A 393 -5.71 -12.27 13.00
CA ARG A 393 -4.63 -12.63 13.94
C ARG A 393 -3.99 -11.39 14.54
N MET A 394 -3.68 -10.36 13.73
CA MET A 394 -3.12 -9.11 14.23
C MET A 394 -4.09 -8.38 15.17
N MET A 395 -5.38 -8.34 14.83
CA MET A 395 -6.38 -7.67 15.66
C MET A 395 -6.69 -8.40 16.97
N GLN A 396 -6.38 -9.69 17.07
CA GLN A 396 -6.56 -10.52 18.27
C GLN A 396 -5.28 -10.66 19.11
N ASP A 397 -4.18 -9.96 18.72
CA ASP A 397 -2.85 -10.09 19.32
C ASP A 397 -2.33 -11.55 19.28
N GLU A 398 -2.76 -12.33 18.30
CA GLU A 398 -2.29 -13.69 18.09
C GLU A 398 -0.95 -13.70 17.34
N PRO A 399 0.01 -14.55 17.70
CA PRO A 399 1.25 -14.67 16.95
C PRO A 399 0.97 -15.09 15.52
N MET A 400 1.69 -14.51 14.57
CA MET A 400 1.61 -14.83 13.14
C MET A 400 2.17 -16.25 12.89
N GLN A 401 1.42 -17.28 13.28
CA GLN A 401 1.81 -18.68 13.11
C GLN A 401 1.63 -19.17 11.68
N GLU A 402 2.38 -20.22 11.34
CA GLU A 402 2.26 -20.92 10.06
C GLU A 402 0.85 -21.45 9.83
N SER A 403 0.20 -21.05 8.77
CA SER A 403 -0.85 -21.87 8.18
C SER A 403 -0.14 -23.03 7.47
N THR A 404 -0.09 -24.18 8.11
CA THR A 404 0.20 -25.45 7.44
C THR A 404 -0.94 -25.70 6.43
N GLN A 405 -0.73 -25.33 5.16
CA GLN A 405 -1.35 -25.99 3.99
C GLN A 405 -0.44 -25.84 2.78
#